data_25a542ab3457891b8a7d583f7496862f
#
_entry.id   25a542ab3457891b8a7d583f7496862f
#
_cell.length_a   1.000
_cell.length_b   1.000
_cell.length_c   1.000
_cell.angle_alpha   90.00
_cell.angle_beta   90.00
_cell.angle_gamma   90.00
#
_symmetry.space_group_name_H-M   'P 1'
#
loop_
_entity.id
_entity.type
_entity.pdbx_description
1 polymer ?
#
loop_
_entity_poly.entity_id
_entity_poly.type
_entity_poly.pdbx_seq_one_letter_code
_entity_poly.pdbx_strand_id
1 'polypeptide(L)'
;ILGIENFDDLDEKITLTNEMFSGLYEQDATQAGFQPGEEVRVIDLLYGAMLPSGAECCIALADTISGSEADFAELMNKKARKLGMENTHFCDSTGLHNPDHYSTVKDIAVLMKYCIKNDTFREIVETSRHSTGVTNIHPDGITYYSTMFKNLSDSTVTGGKILGGKTGYTSEA
;
A
#
# COMPACT_ATOMS: atom_id res chain seq x y z
N ILE A 1 -6.31 -2.94 0.06
CA ILE A 1 -7.59 -3.59 0.44
C ILE A 1 -7.38 -5.07 0.81
N LEU A 2 -6.59 -5.85 0.04
CA LEU A 2 -6.35 -7.26 0.34
C LEU A 2 -5.70 -7.46 1.72
N GLY A 3 -4.76 -6.59 2.11
CA GLY A 3 -4.19 -6.61 3.45
C GLY A 3 -5.27 -6.51 4.55
N ILE A 4 -6.20 -5.56 4.40
CA ILE A 4 -7.30 -5.40 5.37
C ILE A 4 -8.24 -6.62 5.40
N GLU A 5 -8.45 -7.28 4.25
CA GLU A 5 -9.40 -8.39 4.14
C GLU A 5 -8.83 -9.75 4.57
N ASN A 6 -7.51 -9.89 4.70
CA ASN A 6 -6.86 -11.17 4.98
C ASN A 6 -6.23 -11.26 6.38
N PHE A 7 -6.24 -10.18 7.16
CA PHE A 7 -5.84 -10.21 8.56
C PHE A 7 -7.07 -10.05 9.46
N ASP A 8 -7.22 -10.96 10.42
CA ASP A 8 -8.29 -10.91 11.41
C ASP A 8 -8.01 -9.86 12.49
N ASP A 9 -6.72 -9.63 12.79
CA ASP A 9 -6.24 -8.64 13.76
C ASP A 9 -5.18 -7.75 13.12
N LEU A 10 -5.48 -6.47 12.95
CA LEU A 10 -4.55 -5.50 12.39
C LEU A 10 -3.47 -5.02 13.38
N ASP A 11 -3.60 -5.36 14.66
CA ASP A 11 -2.56 -5.11 15.68
C ASP A 11 -1.54 -6.25 15.80
N GLU A 12 -1.78 -7.40 15.13
CA GLU A 12 -0.77 -8.45 15.08
C GLU A 12 0.52 -7.94 14.41
N LYS A 13 1.66 -8.54 14.82
CA LYS A 13 2.99 -8.11 14.36
C LYS A 13 3.57 -9.06 13.33
N ILE A 14 4.16 -8.49 12.31
CA ILE A 14 4.97 -9.16 11.30
C ILE A 14 6.45 -8.83 11.57
N THR A 15 7.31 -9.85 11.59
CA THR A 15 8.76 -9.65 11.61
C THR A 15 9.25 -9.50 10.17
N LEU A 16 9.85 -8.35 9.86
CA LEU A 16 10.36 -8.07 8.52
C LEU A 16 11.67 -8.84 8.28
N THR A 17 11.76 -9.56 7.18
CA THR A 17 12.96 -10.35 6.81
C THR A 17 13.86 -9.57 5.84
N ASN A 18 15.13 -9.99 5.71
CA ASN A 18 16.04 -9.36 4.73
C ASN A 18 15.53 -9.47 3.29
N GLU A 19 14.85 -10.57 2.98
CA GLU A 19 14.32 -10.87 1.65
C GLU A 19 13.28 -9.84 1.22
N MET A 20 12.48 -9.30 2.15
CA MET A 20 11.47 -8.27 1.89
C MET A 20 12.05 -6.92 1.45
N PHE A 21 13.36 -6.73 1.58
CA PHE A 21 14.09 -5.53 1.16
C PHE A 21 14.95 -5.77 -0.08
N SER A 22 15.00 -7.01 -0.57
CA SER A 22 15.86 -7.38 -1.69
C SER A 22 15.48 -6.63 -2.97
N GLY A 23 16.45 -6.01 -3.61
CA GLY A 23 16.27 -5.31 -4.88
C GLY A 23 15.61 -3.93 -4.79
N LEU A 24 15.10 -3.51 -3.60
CA LEU A 24 14.39 -2.23 -3.47
C LEU A 24 15.30 -1.03 -3.71
N TYR A 25 16.53 -1.10 -3.26
CA TYR A 25 17.52 -0.04 -3.46
C TYR A 25 17.91 0.11 -4.94
N GLU A 26 18.16 -1.01 -5.61
CA GLU A 26 18.54 -1.05 -7.02
C GLU A 26 17.43 -0.55 -7.94
N GLN A 27 16.19 -0.70 -7.52
CA GLN A 27 15.00 -0.24 -8.24
C GLN A 27 14.57 1.18 -7.86
N ASP A 28 15.34 1.87 -7.03
CA ASP A 28 15.00 3.21 -6.49
C ASP A 28 13.59 3.25 -5.87
N ALA A 29 13.19 2.14 -5.23
CA ALA A 29 11.88 2.00 -4.63
C ALA A 29 11.75 2.88 -3.38
N THR A 30 10.64 3.58 -3.27
CA THR A 30 10.32 4.34 -2.05
C THR A 30 10.09 3.38 -0.89
N GLN A 31 10.68 3.67 0.26
CA GLN A 31 10.55 2.89 1.48
C GLN A 31 9.94 3.74 2.60
N ALA A 32 9.19 3.11 3.49
CA ALA A 32 8.58 3.76 4.66
C ALA A 32 9.60 4.01 5.79
N GLY A 33 10.69 3.22 5.82
CA GLY A 33 11.79 3.40 6.75
C GLY A 33 11.93 2.30 7.79
N PHE A 34 11.16 1.24 7.69
CA PHE A 34 11.37 0.04 8.49
C PHE A 34 12.67 -0.68 8.11
N GLN A 35 13.11 -1.58 8.99
CA GLN A 35 14.38 -2.29 8.82
C GLN A 35 14.17 -3.82 8.93
N PRO A 36 15.07 -4.63 8.33
CA PRO A 36 15.08 -6.07 8.56
C PRO A 36 15.19 -6.41 10.04
N GLY A 37 14.43 -7.42 10.49
CA GLY A 37 14.36 -7.83 11.90
C GLY A 37 13.39 -6.98 12.74
N GLU A 38 12.72 -6.00 12.15
CA GLU A 38 11.76 -5.17 12.86
C GLU A 38 10.39 -5.87 12.99
N GLU A 39 9.79 -5.78 14.19
CA GLU A 39 8.46 -6.29 14.48
C GLU A 39 7.43 -5.17 14.34
N VAL A 40 6.66 -5.18 13.27
CA VAL A 40 5.75 -4.10 12.87
C VAL A 40 4.31 -4.58 12.86
N ARG A 41 3.39 -3.79 13.39
CA ARG A 41 1.96 -4.11 13.32
C ARG A 41 1.46 -4.03 11.87
N VAL A 42 0.53 -4.91 11.54
CA VAL A 42 -0.14 -4.92 10.22
C VAL A 42 -0.72 -3.54 9.88
N ILE A 43 -1.40 -2.89 10.84
CA ILE A 43 -1.97 -1.55 10.61
C ILE A 43 -0.88 -0.52 10.25
N ASP A 44 0.29 -0.57 10.88
CA ASP A 44 1.39 0.35 10.60
C ASP A 44 2.03 0.08 9.22
N LEU A 45 2.06 -1.18 8.77
CA LEU A 45 2.45 -1.54 7.40
C LEU A 45 1.43 -1.04 6.37
N LEU A 46 0.13 -1.13 6.65
CA LEU A 46 -0.92 -0.58 5.78
C LEU A 46 -0.79 0.94 5.61
N TYR A 47 -0.53 1.66 6.69
CA TYR A 47 -0.22 3.09 6.63
C TYR A 47 1.09 3.38 5.90
N GLY A 48 2.14 2.57 6.12
CA GLY A 48 3.42 2.67 5.45
C GLY A 48 3.32 2.46 3.93
N ALA A 49 2.50 1.51 3.48
CA ALA A 49 2.21 1.29 2.07
C ALA A 49 1.43 2.46 1.43
N MET A 50 0.48 3.06 2.18
CA MET A 50 -0.43 4.06 1.62
C MET A 50 0.09 5.49 1.68
N LEU A 51 0.69 5.94 2.78
CA LEU A 51 1.06 7.34 2.98
C LEU A 51 2.40 7.69 2.30
N PRO A 52 3.54 7.06 2.67
CA PRO A 52 4.83 7.32 2.03
C PRO A 52 5.07 6.46 0.78
N SER A 53 4.20 5.50 0.46
CA SER A 53 4.40 4.50 -0.61
C SER A 53 5.54 3.50 -0.33
N GLY A 54 5.64 2.99 0.90
CA GLY A 54 6.67 2.03 1.30
C GLY A 54 6.55 0.68 0.59
N ALA A 55 7.50 0.37 -0.28
CA ALA A 55 7.53 -0.90 -1.03
C ALA A 55 7.74 -2.10 -0.10
N GLU A 56 8.63 -1.99 0.88
CA GLU A 56 8.84 -3.03 1.90
C GLU A 56 7.57 -3.38 2.67
N CYS A 57 6.70 -2.40 2.89
CA CYS A 57 5.41 -2.64 3.53
C CYS A 57 4.47 -3.48 2.64
N CYS A 58 4.48 -3.21 1.33
CA CYS A 58 3.68 -3.98 0.37
C CYS A 58 4.17 -5.42 0.30
N ILE A 59 5.49 -5.64 0.20
CA ILE A 59 6.11 -6.96 0.14
C ILE A 59 5.87 -7.74 1.44
N ALA A 60 6.05 -7.10 2.61
CA ALA A 60 5.81 -7.74 3.90
C ALA A 60 4.36 -8.23 4.05
N LEU A 61 3.38 -7.42 3.66
CA LEU A 61 1.98 -7.82 3.65
C LEU A 61 1.72 -8.95 2.64
N ALA A 62 2.30 -8.86 1.44
CA ALA A 62 2.14 -9.84 0.38
C ALA A 62 2.68 -11.23 0.79
N ASP A 63 3.92 -11.26 1.28
CA ASP A 63 4.58 -12.50 1.71
C ASP A 63 3.87 -13.15 2.89
N THR A 64 3.40 -12.34 3.85
CA THR A 64 2.68 -12.88 5.01
C THR A 64 1.33 -13.49 4.62
N ILE A 65 0.61 -12.87 3.67
CA ILE A 65 -0.72 -13.33 3.25
C ILE A 65 -0.63 -14.56 2.32
N SER A 66 0.34 -14.57 1.40
CA SER A 66 0.37 -15.53 0.29
C SER A 66 1.64 -16.39 0.23
N GLY A 67 2.62 -16.14 1.09
CA GLY A 67 3.91 -16.85 1.11
C GLY A 67 4.92 -16.35 0.08
N SER A 68 4.48 -15.57 -0.91
CA SER A 68 5.34 -14.90 -1.88
C SER A 68 4.63 -13.73 -2.54
N GLU A 69 5.42 -12.79 -3.06
CA GLU A 69 4.88 -11.65 -3.84
C GLU A 69 4.19 -12.12 -5.13
N ALA A 70 4.71 -13.17 -5.78
CA ALA A 70 4.10 -13.76 -6.98
C ALA A 70 2.71 -14.35 -6.69
N ASP A 71 2.56 -15.11 -5.61
CA ASP A 71 1.27 -15.66 -5.20
C ASP A 71 0.29 -14.56 -4.77
N PHE A 72 0.81 -13.48 -4.19
CA PHE A 72 -0.01 -12.31 -3.86
C PHE A 72 -0.49 -11.57 -5.12
N ALA A 73 0.35 -11.43 -6.15
CA ALA A 73 -0.05 -10.87 -7.44
C ALA A 73 -1.19 -11.69 -8.08
N GLU A 74 -1.13 -13.03 -7.99
CA GLU A 74 -2.24 -13.89 -8.42
C GLU A 74 -3.52 -13.63 -7.59
N LEU A 75 -3.41 -13.41 -6.28
CA LEU A 75 -4.54 -13.01 -5.44
C LEU A 75 -5.11 -11.66 -5.85
N MET A 76 -4.24 -10.67 -6.17
CA MET A 76 -4.64 -9.37 -6.71
C MET A 76 -5.39 -9.53 -8.04
N ASN A 77 -4.87 -10.33 -8.96
CA ASN A 77 -5.51 -10.61 -10.25
C ASN A 77 -6.85 -11.33 -10.09
N LYS A 78 -6.96 -12.27 -9.15
CA LYS A 78 -8.23 -12.92 -8.81
C LYS A 78 -9.25 -11.91 -8.28
N LYS A 79 -8.82 -10.97 -7.43
CA LYS A 79 -9.68 -9.90 -6.92
C LYS A 79 -10.12 -8.97 -8.05
N ALA A 80 -9.21 -8.55 -8.94
CA ALA A 80 -9.50 -7.71 -10.09
C ALA A 80 -10.59 -8.34 -10.98
N ARG A 81 -10.42 -9.62 -11.34
CA ARG A 81 -11.43 -10.36 -12.12
C ARG A 81 -12.79 -10.40 -11.40
N LYS A 82 -12.81 -10.65 -10.08
CA LYS A 82 -14.05 -10.68 -9.28
C LYS A 82 -14.76 -9.33 -9.26
N LEU A 83 -14.02 -8.23 -9.35
CA LEU A 83 -14.56 -6.88 -9.38
C LEU A 83 -14.99 -6.43 -10.80
N GLY A 84 -14.65 -7.20 -11.84
CA GLY A 84 -14.93 -6.85 -13.23
C GLY A 84 -13.91 -5.88 -13.83
N MET A 85 -12.69 -5.87 -13.32
CA MET A 85 -11.55 -5.10 -13.85
C MET A 85 -10.93 -5.89 -15.02
N GLU A 86 -11.54 -5.80 -16.20
CA GLU A 86 -11.24 -6.65 -17.36
C GLU A 86 -9.93 -6.26 -18.08
N ASN A 87 -9.43 -5.04 -17.85
CA ASN A 87 -8.23 -4.51 -18.49
C ASN A 87 -7.15 -4.21 -17.45
N THR A 88 -7.00 -5.11 -16.49
CA THR A 88 -6.03 -4.96 -15.39
C THR A 88 -5.26 -6.27 -15.20
N HIS A 89 -3.94 -6.13 -15.09
CA HIS A 89 -3.04 -7.22 -14.71
C HIS A 89 -1.97 -6.70 -13.75
N PHE A 90 -1.79 -7.38 -12.64
CA PHE A 90 -0.79 -7.09 -11.61
C PHE A 90 0.32 -8.12 -11.66
N CYS A 91 1.58 -7.68 -11.67
CA CYS A 91 2.77 -8.54 -11.63
C CYS A 91 3.41 -8.60 -10.24
N ASP A 92 3.18 -7.55 -9.43
CA ASP A 92 3.77 -7.38 -8.10
C ASP A 92 2.83 -6.57 -7.20
N SER A 93 3.21 -6.44 -5.93
CA SER A 93 2.46 -5.70 -4.90
C SER A 93 2.85 -4.22 -4.83
N THR A 94 3.98 -3.84 -5.38
CA THR A 94 4.61 -2.53 -5.20
C THR A 94 4.19 -1.51 -6.25
N GLY A 95 3.87 -1.98 -7.47
CA GLY A 95 3.60 -1.13 -8.63
C GLY A 95 4.87 -0.59 -9.29
N LEU A 96 6.04 -1.19 -9.01
CA LEU A 96 7.26 -0.93 -9.75
C LEU A 96 7.09 -1.34 -11.21
N HIS A 97 7.85 -0.70 -12.11
CA HIS A 97 7.62 -0.88 -13.53
C HIS A 97 7.82 -2.33 -13.99
N ASN A 98 6.79 -2.85 -14.64
CA ASN A 98 6.81 -4.10 -15.39
C ASN A 98 5.89 -3.93 -16.62
N PRO A 99 6.35 -4.27 -17.85
CA PRO A 99 5.54 -4.09 -19.07
C PRO A 99 4.20 -4.83 -19.03
N ASP A 100 4.10 -5.90 -18.23
CA ASP A 100 2.89 -6.68 -18.07
C ASP A 100 2.02 -6.21 -16.88
N HIS A 101 2.46 -5.17 -16.13
CA HIS A 101 1.71 -4.55 -15.05
C HIS A 101 0.92 -3.35 -15.57
N TYR A 102 -0.37 -3.52 -15.79
CA TYR A 102 -1.21 -2.49 -16.38
C TYR A 102 -2.61 -2.43 -15.78
N SER A 103 -3.25 -1.29 -15.92
CA SER A 103 -4.65 -1.07 -15.58
C SER A 103 -5.24 0.04 -16.45
N THR A 104 -6.52 0.33 -16.25
CA THR A 104 -7.20 1.47 -16.87
C THR A 104 -7.83 2.36 -15.81
N VAL A 105 -8.05 3.63 -16.15
CA VAL A 105 -8.76 4.58 -15.27
C VAL A 105 -10.13 4.06 -14.87
N LYS A 106 -10.82 3.36 -15.79
CA LYS A 106 -12.11 2.72 -15.53
C LYS A 106 -12.01 1.63 -14.47
N ASP A 107 -11.02 0.75 -14.59
CA ASP A 107 -10.82 -0.36 -13.65
C ASP A 107 -10.38 0.15 -12.28
N ILE A 108 -9.51 1.16 -12.24
CA ILE A 108 -9.15 1.83 -10.98
C ILE A 108 -10.37 2.48 -10.32
N ALA A 109 -11.28 3.09 -11.08
CA ALA A 109 -12.53 3.62 -10.52
C ALA A 109 -13.43 2.51 -9.94
N VAL A 110 -13.47 1.32 -10.58
CA VAL A 110 -14.18 0.13 -10.05
C VAL A 110 -13.53 -0.31 -8.73
N LEU A 111 -12.20 -0.40 -8.67
CA LEU A 111 -11.46 -0.74 -7.46
C LEU A 111 -11.75 0.27 -6.33
N MET A 112 -11.63 1.56 -6.61
CA MET A 112 -11.88 2.61 -5.61
C MET A 112 -13.32 2.57 -5.10
N LYS A 113 -14.30 2.38 -5.96
CA LYS A 113 -15.72 2.21 -5.57
C LYS A 113 -15.93 1.02 -4.63
N TYR A 114 -15.13 -0.02 -4.75
CA TYR A 114 -15.13 -1.15 -3.83
C TYR A 114 -14.45 -0.79 -2.52
N CYS A 115 -13.22 -0.27 -2.57
CA CYS A 115 -12.38 0.01 -1.42
C CYS A 115 -13.00 1.03 -0.44
N ILE A 116 -13.62 2.09 -0.94
CA ILE A 116 -14.23 3.13 -0.09
C ILE A 116 -15.45 2.67 0.73
N LYS A 117 -15.94 1.45 0.51
CA LYS A 117 -16.97 0.84 1.36
C LYS A 117 -16.40 0.24 2.64
N ASN A 118 -15.10 0.03 2.69
CA ASN A 118 -14.40 -0.47 3.86
C ASN A 118 -13.97 0.71 4.73
N ASP A 119 -14.36 0.70 6.01
CA ASP A 119 -14.13 1.81 6.93
C ASP A 119 -12.64 2.02 7.22
N THR A 120 -11.89 0.93 7.43
CA THR A 120 -10.44 0.98 7.65
C THR A 120 -9.71 1.54 6.44
N PHE A 121 -10.10 1.13 5.22
CA PHE A 121 -9.51 1.71 4.01
C PHE A 121 -9.77 3.21 3.90
N ARG A 122 -10.99 3.65 4.21
CA ARG A 122 -11.32 5.09 4.20
C ARG A 122 -10.49 5.85 5.22
N GLU A 123 -10.40 5.34 6.45
CA GLU A 123 -9.59 5.96 7.50
C GLU A 123 -8.13 6.14 7.03
N ILE A 124 -7.52 5.10 6.49
CA ILE A 124 -6.13 5.15 6.01
C ILE A 124 -5.97 6.17 4.87
N VAL A 125 -6.85 6.12 3.85
CA VAL A 125 -6.70 6.99 2.67
C VAL A 125 -7.02 8.46 2.96
N GLU A 126 -7.85 8.75 3.95
CA GLU A 126 -8.19 10.09 4.41
C GLU A 126 -7.15 10.67 5.41
N THR A 127 -6.23 9.84 5.90
CA THR A 127 -5.22 10.25 6.87
C THR A 127 -4.10 11.05 6.20
N SER A 128 -3.85 12.25 6.69
CA SER A 128 -2.74 13.10 6.21
C SER A 128 -1.42 12.80 6.90
N ARG A 129 -1.45 12.33 8.16
CA ARG A 129 -0.29 12.01 8.99
C ARG A 129 -0.60 10.84 9.91
N HIS A 130 0.30 9.87 9.99
CA HIS A 130 0.23 8.74 10.93
C HIS A 130 1.57 8.55 11.63
N SER A 131 1.54 8.26 12.93
CA SER A 131 2.73 7.83 13.67
C SER A 131 2.52 6.37 14.10
N THR A 132 3.49 5.53 13.77
CA THR A 132 3.46 4.10 14.13
C THR A 132 3.59 3.91 15.63
N GLY A 133 3.24 2.73 16.09
CA GLY A 133 3.63 2.29 17.44
C GLY A 133 5.14 2.13 17.59
N VAL A 134 5.55 1.95 18.85
CA VAL A 134 6.95 1.58 19.20
C VAL A 134 7.25 0.19 18.63
N THR A 135 8.43 0.05 18.03
CA THR A 135 8.96 -1.25 17.58
C THR A 135 10.24 -1.61 18.35
N ASN A 136 10.78 -2.78 18.09
CA ASN A 136 12.06 -3.21 18.64
C ASN A 136 13.26 -2.43 18.08
N ILE A 137 13.10 -1.70 16.96
CA ILE A 137 14.16 -0.91 16.31
C ILE A 137 13.88 0.59 16.42
N HIS A 138 12.63 1.01 16.29
CA HIS A 138 12.22 2.42 16.40
C HIS A 138 11.47 2.66 17.73
N PRO A 139 12.18 3.06 18.80
CA PRO A 139 11.58 3.26 20.14
C PRO A 139 10.59 4.44 20.18
N ASP A 140 10.68 5.39 19.26
CA ASP A 140 9.77 6.54 19.13
C ASP A 140 8.76 6.36 17.99
N GLY A 141 8.76 5.19 17.33
CA GLY A 141 7.99 4.94 16.12
C GLY A 141 8.49 5.75 14.92
N ILE A 142 7.76 5.63 13.80
CA ILE A 142 8.01 6.37 12.56
C ILE A 142 6.79 7.24 12.26
N THR A 143 6.99 8.47 11.79
CA THR A 143 5.89 9.33 11.38
C THR A 143 5.83 9.45 9.86
N TYR A 144 4.70 9.08 9.29
CA TYR A 144 4.40 9.17 7.86
C TYR A 144 3.54 10.39 7.55
N TYR A 145 3.73 10.91 6.35
CA TYR A 145 2.88 11.93 5.76
C TYR A 145 2.36 11.44 4.42
N SER A 146 1.10 11.68 4.15
CA SER A 146 0.52 11.37 2.85
C SER A 146 1.19 12.20 1.76
N THR A 147 1.76 11.53 0.76
CA THR A 147 2.36 12.19 -0.41
C THR A 147 1.34 13.00 -1.20
N MET A 148 0.07 12.59 -1.19
CA MET A 148 -1.01 13.35 -1.81
C MET A 148 -1.29 14.66 -1.06
N PHE A 149 -1.58 14.60 0.24
CA PHE A 149 -1.93 15.77 1.03
C PHE A 149 -0.78 16.78 1.16
N LYS A 150 0.47 16.30 1.15
CA LYS A 150 1.67 17.16 1.14
C LYS A 150 1.72 18.08 -0.10
N ASN A 151 1.16 17.63 -1.22
CA ASN A 151 1.17 18.33 -2.49
C ASN A 151 -0.13 19.10 -2.78
N LEU A 152 -1.14 19.00 -1.91
CA LEU A 152 -2.38 19.74 -2.02
C LEU A 152 -2.31 21.03 -1.19
N SER A 153 -2.45 22.17 -1.83
CA SER A 153 -2.59 23.46 -1.14
C SER A 153 -3.96 23.63 -0.49
N ASP A 154 -5.00 23.02 -1.07
CA ASP A 154 -6.38 23.01 -0.58
C ASP A 154 -7.07 21.72 -1.04
N SER A 155 -7.82 21.09 -0.16
CA SER A 155 -8.64 19.91 -0.46
C SER A 155 -10.06 20.27 -0.90
N THR A 156 -10.45 21.54 -0.89
CA THR A 156 -11.79 21.97 -1.33
C THR A 156 -11.90 22.03 -2.85
N VAL A 157 -13.02 21.56 -3.35
CA VAL A 157 -13.40 21.66 -4.78
C VAL A 157 -14.83 22.15 -4.87
N THR A 158 -15.23 22.70 -6.01
CA THR A 158 -16.61 23.17 -6.22
C THR A 158 -17.61 22.05 -5.94
N GLY A 159 -18.42 22.22 -4.90
CA GLY A 159 -19.44 21.26 -4.51
C GLY A 159 -18.95 20.09 -3.64
N GLY A 160 -17.70 20.11 -3.13
CA GLY A 160 -17.17 19.04 -2.29
C GLY A 160 -15.76 19.26 -1.79
N LYS A 161 -15.13 18.17 -1.40
CA LYS A 161 -13.70 18.16 -1.04
C LYS A 161 -13.04 16.85 -1.49
N ILE A 162 -11.74 16.88 -1.69
CA ILE A 162 -10.90 15.69 -1.86
C ILE A 162 -10.72 15.06 -0.49
N LEU A 163 -11.20 13.82 -0.33
CA LEU A 163 -11.11 13.09 0.94
C LEU A 163 -9.76 12.40 1.10
N GLY A 164 -9.22 11.86 0.02
CA GLY A 164 -7.98 11.11 0.05
C GLY A 164 -7.56 10.63 -1.32
N GLY A 165 -6.44 9.94 -1.41
CA GLY A 165 -5.93 9.34 -2.64
C GLY A 165 -4.58 8.70 -2.46
N LYS A 166 -4.09 8.09 -3.54
CA LYS A 166 -2.76 7.49 -3.61
C LYS A 166 -2.03 8.04 -4.83
N THR A 167 -0.84 8.56 -4.61
CA THR A 167 0.04 9.00 -5.70
C THR A 167 0.85 7.84 -6.26
N GLY A 168 1.28 7.94 -7.51
CA GLY A 168 2.19 7.00 -8.14
C GLY A 168 3.02 7.72 -9.20
N TYR A 169 4.22 7.22 -9.43
CA TYR A 169 5.10 7.68 -10.48
C TYR A 169 6.06 6.56 -10.86
N THR A 170 6.21 6.33 -12.15
CA THR A 170 7.34 5.60 -12.74
C THR A 170 7.86 6.41 -13.95
N SER A 171 9.10 6.14 -14.38
CA SER A 171 9.67 6.83 -15.54
C SER A 171 8.97 6.48 -16.85
N GLU A 172 8.21 5.39 -16.86
CA GLU A 172 7.51 4.83 -18.02
C GLU A 172 6.00 5.16 -18.05
N ALA A 173 5.46 5.79 -17.00
CA ALA A 173 4.01 6.07 -16.87
C ALA A 173 3.68 7.55 -16.97
#